data_342082e88f60954609fe86b409168d6d
#
_entry.id   342082e88f60954609fe86b409168d6d
#
_cell.length_a   1.000
_cell.length_b   1.000
_cell.length_c   1.000
_cell.angle_alpha   90.00
_cell.angle_beta   90.00
_cell.angle_gamma   90.00
#
_symmetry.space_group_name_H-M   'P 1'
#
loop_
_entity.id
_entity.type
_entity.pdbx_description
1 polymer ?
#
loop_
_entity_poly.entity_id
_entity_poly.type
_entity_poly.pdbx_seq_one_letter_code
_entity_poly.pdbx_strand_id
1 'polypeptide(L)' 'DFTTLGGLAMFLLGGIPKAGDIFTYKNLQFEVVDMDRGRVDKLLVIKRDEEE' A
#
# COMPACT_ATOMS: atom_id res chain seq x y z
N ASP A 1 12.01 4.91 -7.14
CA ASP A 1 11.98 5.85 -6.06
C ASP A 1 10.58 6.41 -5.85
N PHE A 2 10.22 6.62 -4.61
CA PHE A 2 8.88 7.06 -4.29
C PHE A 2 8.94 8.03 -3.12
N THR A 3 8.02 8.99 -3.14
CA THR A 3 7.97 9.99 -2.08
C THR A 3 6.62 10.00 -1.37
N THR A 4 5.69 9.18 -1.81
CA THR A 4 4.36 9.13 -1.20
C THR A 4 3.96 7.67 -1.01
N LEU A 5 2.95 7.45 -0.17
CA LEU A 5 2.44 6.10 0.02
C LEU A 5 1.83 5.56 -1.27
N GLY A 6 1.20 6.43 -2.05
CA GLY A 6 0.68 6.00 -3.34
C GLY A 6 1.79 5.53 -4.26
N GLY A 7 2.90 6.26 -4.27
CA GLY A 7 4.05 5.85 -5.06
C GLY A 7 4.63 4.54 -4.59
N LEU A 8 4.70 4.36 -3.27
CA LEU A 8 5.19 3.11 -2.72
C LEU A 8 4.29 1.94 -3.13
N ALA A 9 2.98 2.16 -3.07
CA ALA A 9 2.04 1.12 -3.45
C ALA A 9 2.25 0.73 -4.90
N MET A 10 2.39 1.70 -5.78
CA MET A 10 2.61 1.40 -7.19
C MET A 10 3.91 0.68 -7.41
N PHE A 11 4.94 1.07 -6.69
CA PHE A 11 6.25 0.44 -6.82
C PHE A 11 6.19 -1.02 -6.40
N LEU A 12 5.58 -1.30 -5.26
CA LEU A 12 5.56 -2.65 -4.71
C LEU A 12 4.59 -3.56 -5.45
N LEU A 13 3.50 -3.00 -5.95
CA LEU A 13 2.50 -3.81 -6.65
C LEU A 13 2.80 -3.94 -8.14
N GLY A 14 3.75 -3.16 -8.63
CA GLY A 14 4.15 -3.25 -10.02
C GLY A 14 3.18 -2.60 -10.97
N GLY A 15 2.36 -1.69 -10.51
CA GLY A 15 1.40 -1.03 -11.35
C GLY A 15 0.42 -0.23 -10.53
N ILE A 16 -0.64 0.20 -11.18
CA ILE A 16 -1.67 0.99 -10.52
C ILE A 16 -2.44 0.08 -9.57
N PRO A 17 -2.52 0.43 -8.28
CA PRO A 17 -3.22 -0.42 -7.33
C PRO A 17 -4.72 -0.39 -7.54
N LYS A 18 -5.38 -1.39 -6.96
CA LYS A 18 -6.84 -1.48 -6.99
C LYS A 18 -7.33 -1.67 -5.57
N ALA A 19 -8.57 -1.29 -5.34
CA ALA A 19 -9.18 -1.52 -4.03
C ALA A 19 -9.08 -3.01 -3.71
N GLY A 20 -8.62 -3.31 -2.51
CA GLY A 20 -8.44 -4.68 -2.09
C GLY A 20 -7.02 -5.19 -2.23
N ASP A 21 -6.17 -4.46 -2.93
CA ASP A 21 -4.77 -4.85 -3.05
C ASP A 21 -4.08 -4.73 -1.70
N ILE A 22 -3.18 -5.68 -1.44
CA ILE A 22 -2.44 -5.70 -0.18
C ILE A 22 -0.95 -5.78 -0.52
N PHE A 23 -0.17 -4.99 0.17
CA PHE A 23 1.27 -5.06 0.03
C PHE A 23 1.92 -4.84 1.38
N THR A 24 3.16 -5.27 1.52
CA THR A 24 3.89 -5.11 2.76
C THR A 24 5.19 -4.37 2.48
N TYR A 25 5.61 -3.62 3.47
CA TYR A 25 6.88 -2.91 3.39
C TYR A 25 7.46 -2.86 4.80
N LYS A 26 8.61 -3.51 4.96
CA LYS A 26 9.22 -3.67 6.27
C LYS A 26 8.24 -4.42 7.18
N ASN A 27 7.90 -3.86 8.33
CA ASN A 27 6.98 -4.56 9.23
C ASN A 27 5.59 -3.99 9.18
N LEU A 28 5.25 -3.35 8.07
CA LEU A 28 3.94 -2.75 7.90
C LEU A 28 3.20 -3.45 6.77
N GLN A 29 1.94 -3.70 6.99
CA GLN A 29 1.07 -4.23 5.96
C GLN A 29 0.08 -3.15 5.56
N PHE A 30 -0.08 -2.98 4.27
CA PHE A 30 -0.96 -1.95 3.73
C PHE A 30 -2.05 -2.61 2.91
N GLU A 31 -3.26 -2.12 3.06
CA GLU A 31 -4.37 -2.57 2.24
C GLU A 31 -5.01 -1.35 1.60
N VAL A 32 -5.16 -1.39 0.28
CA VAL A 32 -5.81 -0.31 -0.44
C VAL A 32 -7.30 -0.45 -0.22
N VAL A 33 -7.87 0.49 0.53
CA VAL A 33 -9.29 0.43 0.87
C VAL A 33 -10.13 1.05 -0.22
N ASP A 34 -9.65 2.15 -0.79
CA ASP A 34 -10.43 2.85 -1.80
C ASP A 34 -9.52 3.57 -2.75
N MET A 35 -9.96 3.64 -4.00
CA MET A 35 -9.23 4.32 -5.06
C MET A 35 -10.10 5.44 -5.62
N ASP A 36 -9.44 6.49 -6.09
CA ASP A 36 -10.14 7.61 -6.69
C ASP A 36 -9.34 8.10 -7.88
N ARG A 37 -9.85 7.81 -9.07
CA ARG A 37 -9.25 8.30 -10.31
C ARG A 37 -7.80 7.88 -10.44
N GLY A 38 -7.53 6.61 -10.18
CA GLY A 38 -6.18 6.07 -10.33
C GLY A 38 -5.25 6.44 -9.19
N ARG A 39 -5.77 6.99 -8.12
CA ARG A 39 -4.98 7.37 -6.96
C ARG A 39 -5.52 6.66 -5.72
N VAL A 40 -4.60 6.33 -4.83
CA VAL A 40 -5.00 5.71 -3.57
C VAL A 40 -5.69 6.77 -2.72
N ASP A 41 -6.96 6.52 -2.41
CA ASP A 41 -7.73 7.46 -1.61
C ASP A 41 -7.70 7.10 -0.15
N LYS A 42 -7.82 5.82 0.17
CA LYS A 42 -7.79 5.37 1.55
C LYS A 42 -6.90 4.15 1.65
N LEU A 43 -6.11 4.12 2.69
CA LEU A 43 -5.14 3.07 2.89
C LEU A 43 -5.20 2.63 4.35
N LEU A 44 -5.35 1.33 4.55
CA LEU A 44 -5.32 0.77 5.90
C LEU A 44 -3.91 0.30 6.18
N VAL A 45 -3.35 0.74 7.29
CA VAL A 45 -1.99 0.39 7.67
C VAL A 45 -2.04 -0.46 8.93
N ILE A 46 -1.45 -1.63 8.87
CA ILE A 46 -1.39 -2.54 9.99
C ILE A 46 0.05 -2.79 10.31
N LYS A 47 0.41 -2.53 11.56
CA LYS A 47 1.76 -2.81 12.01
C LYS A 47 1.84 -4.28 12.39
N ARG A 48 2.81 -4.97 11.83
CA ARG A 48 3.00 -6.37 12.12
C ARG A 48 4.17 -6.54 13.07
N ASP A 49 3.96 -7.30 14.12
CA ASP A 49 5.04 -7.59 15.04
C ASP A 49 5.94 -8.63 14.44
N GLU A 50 7.22 -8.31 14.42
CA GLU A 50 8.19 -9.28 13.97
C GLU A 50 8.58 -10.09 15.14
N GLU A 51 8.07 -11.25 15.20
CA GLU A 51 8.46 -12.13 16.27
C GLU A 51 9.68 -12.84 15.86
N GLU A 52 10.63 -12.87 16.60
CA GLU A 52 11.79 -13.53 16.12
C GLU A 52 12.15 -14.65 16.87
#